data_d3a08ccae5f806635a1b3e1cfca4f44f
#
_entry.id   d3a08ccae5f806635a1b3e1cfca4f44f
#
_cell.length_a   1.000
_cell.length_b   1.000
_cell.length_c   1.000
_cell.angle_alpha   90.00
_cell.angle_beta   90.00
_cell.angle_gamma   90.00
#
_symmetry.space_group_name_H-M   'P 1'
#
loop_
_entity.id
_entity.type
_entity.pdbx_description
1 polymer ?
#
loop_
_entity_poly.entity_id
_entity_poly.type
_entity_poly.pdbx_seq_one_letter_code
_entity_poly.pdbx_strand_id
1 'polypeptide(L)'
;MKFAVIGNPIDKSLSPQLHEILYEKLNILNCSFEKIHIENDKLDDFFNDDFDLFNGINVTIPFKSKVVKFLDVIDDEAKILGNINCISKSDDMICGFNTDKYGFDMLLKKNNVIIEGSSCIILGAGSSAKTVVKCLIDQGIHKIVIKNRSLDNALSLQNFIHSLGFKNTELYNDNTVSCDIVINTTPIGMYNEDLDNFFNIPVTENTSLIDLIYSSKETLFLKKFDKCSQKINGLDMFIYQALKSIEIWRETNYNLDSQIETIRKQLENIKC
;
A
#
# COMPACT_ATOMS: atom_id res chain seq x y z
N MET A 1 23.25 3.16 -10.14
CA MET A 1 22.31 3.91 -9.29
C MET A 1 22.02 3.08 -8.05
N LYS A 2 21.89 3.70 -6.88
CA LYS A 2 21.66 3.03 -5.61
C LYS A 2 20.31 3.47 -5.04
N PHE A 3 19.48 2.50 -4.65
CA PHE A 3 18.16 2.72 -4.09
C PHE A 3 17.99 1.91 -2.80
N ALA A 4 17.02 2.30 -1.98
CA ALA A 4 16.74 1.59 -0.73
C ALA A 4 15.27 1.66 -0.34
N VAL A 5 14.87 0.84 0.65
CA VAL A 5 13.67 1.05 1.45
C VAL A 5 14.06 1.29 2.91
N ILE A 6 13.48 2.33 3.52
CA ILE A 6 13.69 2.65 4.93
C ILE A 6 12.44 2.36 5.75
N GLY A 7 12.61 1.82 6.97
CA GLY A 7 11.50 1.51 7.88
C GLY A 7 11.94 0.95 9.23
N ASN A 8 10.96 0.73 10.12
CA ASN A 8 11.17 0.09 11.43
C ASN A 8 9.86 -0.57 11.93
N PRO A 9 9.79 -1.93 12.00
CA PRO A 9 10.79 -2.89 11.54
C PRO A 9 10.83 -3.02 10.00
N ILE A 10 11.96 -3.45 9.44
CA ILE A 10 12.14 -3.61 7.98
C ILE A 10 12.62 -5.00 7.57
N ASP A 11 12.99 -5.87 8.54
CA ASP A 11 13.64 -7.15 8.29
C ASP A 11 12.88 -8.07 7.34
N LYS A 12 11.56 -8.09 7.44
CA LYS A 12 10.67 -8.93 6.61
C LYS A 12 10.29 -8.32 5.27
N SER A 13 10.81 -7.14 4.93
CA SER A 13 10.54 -6.52 3.63
C SER A 13 11.10 -7.35 2.48
N LEU A 14 10.25 -7.66 1.50
CA LEU A 14 10.62 -8.33 0.25
C LEU A 14 10.98 -7.32 -0.87
N SER A 15 11.05 -6.01 -0.55
CA SER A 15 11.34 -4.99 -1.56
C SER A 15 12.68 -5.20 -2.28
N PRO A 16 13.79 -5.60 -1.61
CA PRO A 16 15.02 -5.88 -2.34
C PRO A 16 14.87 -6.99 -3.39
N GLN A 17 14.25 -8.10 -3.01
CA GLN A 17 14.03 -9.24 -3.92
C GLN A 17 13.11 -8.85 -5.08
N LEU A 18 12.04 -8.09 -4.80
CA LEU A 18 11.16 -7.59 -5.85
C LEU A 18 11.90 -6.67 -6.83
N HIS A 19 12.71 -5.73 -6.33
CA HIS A 19 13.47 -4.81 -7.19
C HIS A 19 14.51 -5.56 -8.03
N GLU A 20 15.18 -6.58 -7.48
CA GLU A 20 16.11 -7.43 -8.23
C GLU A 20 15.39 -8.14 -9.40
N ILE A 21 14.23 -8.74 -9.14
CA ILE A 21 13.39 -9.36 -10.19
C ILE A 21 12.97 -8.32 -11.23
N LEU A 22 12.50 -7.13 -10.82
CA LEU A 22 12.07 -6.08 -11.73
C LEU A 22 13.24 -5.57 -12.57
N TYR A 23 14.42 -5.37 -12.01
CA TYR A 23 15.61 -4.93 -12.74
C TYR A 23 16.01 -5.96 -13.80
N GLU A 24 15.97 -7.26 -13.46
CA GLU A 24 16.21 -8.34 -14.45
C GLU A 24 15.18 -8.30 -15.58
N LYS A 25 13.88 -8.28 -15.25
CA LYS A 25 12.80 -8.33 -16.25
C LYS A 25 12.71 -7.09 -17.14
N LEU A 26 13.14 -5.95 -16.64
CA LEU A 26 13.15 -4.67 -17.35
C LEU A 26 14.50 -4.37 -18.02
N ASN A 27 15.48 -5.29 -17.94
CA ASN A 27 16.84 -5.11 -18.44
C ASN A 27 17.51 -3.84 -17.87
N ILE A 28 17.28 -3.54 -16.61
CA ILE A 28 17.87 -2.40 -15.91
C ILE A 28 19.22 -2.82 -15.34
N LEU A 29 20.29 -2.26 -15.89
CA LEU A 29 21.66 -2.57 -15.48
C LEU A 29 22.19 -1.54 -14.48
N ASN A 30 23.19 -1.96 -13.68
CA ASN A 30 23.94 -1.09 -12.75
C ASN A 30 23.05 -0.39 -11.72
N CYS A 31 21.99 -1.06 -11.25
CA CYS A 31 21.15 -0.62 -10.15
C CYS A 31 21.24 -1.63 -8.99
N SER A 32 21.21 -1.11 -7.76
CA SER A 32 21.10 -1.89 -6.54
C SER A 32 19.96 -1.37 -5.66
N PHE A 33 19.37 -2.27 -4.89
CA PHE A 33 18.31 -1.92 -3.93
C PHE A 33 18.56 -2.64 -2.61
N GLU A 34 18.55 -1.91 -1.51
CA GLU A 34 18.77 -2.46 -0.18
C GLU A 34 17.67 -2.06 0.81
N LYS A 35 17.60 -2.72 1.95
CA LYS A 35 16.74 -2.32 3.06
C LYS A 35 17.57 -1.74 4.19
N ILE A 36 17.09 -0.65 4.77
CA ILE A 36 17.79 0.07 5.85
C ILE A 36 16.85 0.20 7.04
N HIS A 37 17.24 -0.41 8.15
CA HIS A 37 16.59 -0.21 9.43
C HIS A 37 17.00 1.14 10.00
N ILE A 38 16.02 1.96 10.38
CA ILE A 38 16.27 3.26 11.02
C ILE A 38 15.49 3.31 12.33
N GLU A 39 16.18 3.57 13.45
CA GLU A 39 15.51 3.81 14.72
C GLU A 39 14.65 5.09 14.65
N ASN A 40 13.56 5.11 15.43
CA ASN A 40 12.54 6.16 15.31
C ASN A 40 13.06 7.59 15.55
N ASP A 41 14.12 7.74 16.32
CA ASP A 41 14.79 8.99 16.66
C ASP A 41 16.00 9.29 15.74
N LYS A 42 16.34 8.39 14.81
CA LYS A 42 17.50 8.50 13.90
C LYS A 42 17.15 8.89 12.46
N LEU A 43 15.91 9.27 12.21
CA LEU A 43 15.49 9.66 10.86
C LEU A 43 16.19 10.94 10.38
N ASP A 44 16.38 11.91 11.27
CA ASP A 44 17.06 13.17 10.95
C ASP A 44 18.53 12.92 10.62
N ASP A 45 19.23 12.08 11.40
CA ASP A 45 20.62 11.69 11.16
C ASP A 45 20.76 11.04 9.78
N PHE A 46 19.85 10.10 9.42
CA PHE A 46 19.87 9.47 8.11
C PHE A 46 19.76 10.47 6.94
N PHE A 47 18.84 11.44 7.03
CA PHE A 47 18.69 12.44 5.97
C PHE A 47 19.85 13.43 5.89
N ASN A 48 20.54 13.70 6.99
CA ASN A 48 21.69 14.59 7.03
C ASN A 48 22.99 13.93 6.56
N ASP A 49 23.18 12.63 6.88
CA ASP A 49 24.48 12.00 6.75
C ASP A 49 24.52 10.95 5.61
N ASP A 50 23.42 10.17 5.41
CA ASP A 50 23.44 8.98 4.57
C ASP A 50 22.56 9.10 3.30
N PHE A 51 21.53 9.96 3.30
CA PHE A 51 20.57 10.03 2.19
C PHE A 51 21.23 10.34 0.85
N ASP A 52 22.32 11.12 0.85
CA ASP A 52 23.05 11.50 -0.36
C ASP A 52 23.72 10.32 -1.08
N LEU A 53 23.85 9.17 -0.42
CA LEU A 53 24.35 7.93 -1.03
C LEU A 53 23.35 7.30 -1.99
N PHE A 54 22.08 7.74 -2.00
CA PHE A 54 20.98 7.15 -2.76
C PHE A 54 20.46 8.10 -3.84
N ASN A 55 20.07 7.53 -4.97
CA ASN A 55 19.36 8.24 -6.04
C ASN A 55 17.85 8.36 -5.75
N GLY A 56 17.34 7.52 -4.87
CA GLY A 56 15.96 7.53 -4.40
C GLY A 56 15.73 6.44 -3.37
N ILE A 57 14.67 6.59 -2.59
CA ILE A 57 14.30 5.63 -1.54
C ILE A 57 12.80 5.39 -1.50
N ASN A 58 12.39 4.16 -1.17
CA ASN A 58 11.06 3.91 -0.68
C ASN A 58 10.99 4.11 0.84
N VAL A 59 9.84 4.50 1.31
CA VAL A 59 9.58 4.77 2.74
C VAL A 59 8.40 3.93 3.21
N THR A 60 8.59 3.19 4.31
CA THR A 60 7.49 2.45 4.93
C THR A 60 7.27 2.86 6.38
N ILE A 61 6.47 2.09 7.12
CA ILE A 61 6.13 2.35 8.53
C ILE A 61 7.43 2.50 9.35
N PRO A 62 7.51 3.46 10.27
CA PRO A 62 6.51 4.49 10.64
C PRO A 62 6.78 5.86 10.00
N PHE A 63 7.56 5.94 8.94
CA PHE A 63 8.20 7.17 8.47
C PHE A 63 7.42 7.90 7.36
N LYS A 64 6.41 7.29 6.72
CA LYS A 64 5.69 7.86 5.56
C LYS A 64 5.18 9.29 5.73
N SER A 65 4.75 9.67 6.93
CA SER A 65 4.34 11.06 7.23
C SER A 65 5.47 11.92 7.80
N LYS A 66 6.51 11.28 8.38
CA LYS A 66 7.60 11.98 9.05
C LYS A 66 8.63 12.55 8.06
N VAL A 67 8.76 11.93 6.87
CA VAL A 67 9.73 12.35 5.85
C VAL A 67 9.36 13.64 5.14
N VAL A 68 8.12 14.08 5.25
CA VAL A 68 7.60 15.32 4.61
C VAL A 68 8.48 16.54 4.86
N LYS A 69 9.06 16.67 6.05
CA LYS A 69 9.91 17.82 6.45
C LYS A 69 11.26 17.89 5.73
N PHE A 70 11.68 16.83 5.03
CA PHE A 70 12.95 16.77 4.30
C PHE A 70 12.77 16.98 2.79
N LEU A 71 11.55 17.21 2.32
CA LEU A 71 11.23 17.28 0.90
C LEU A 71 11.12 18.74 0.44
N ASP A 72 11.71 19.04 -0.72
CA ASP A 72 11.57 20.32 -1.38
C ASP A 72 10.28 20.42 -2.16
N VAL A 73 9.88 19.31 -2.81
CA VAL A 73 8.69 19.19 -3.64
C VAL A 73 7.90 17.95 -3.25
N ILE A 74 6.58 18.09 -3.18
CA ILE A 74 5.67 16.96 -2.94
C ILE A 74 4.67 16.93 -4.08
N ASP A 75 4.52 15.76 -4.71
CA ASP A 75 3.49 15.51 -5.71
C ASP A 75 2.08 15.77 -5.15
N ASP A 76 1.19 16.29 -5.97
CA ASP A 76 -0.14 16.73 -5.52
C ASP A 76 -0.96 15.59 -4.89
N GLU A 77 -0.89 14.39 -5.44
CA GLU A 77 -1.56 13.20 -4.87
C GLU A 77 -0.99 12.85 -3.49
N ALA A 78 0.34 12.83 -3.37
CA ALA A 78 1.04 12.56 -2.12
C ALA A 78 0.74 13.64 -1.05
N LYS A 79 0.56 14.89 -1.49
CA LYS A 79 0.18 16.02 -0.63
C LYS A 79 -1.23 15.85 -0.06
N ILE A 80 -2.20 15.44 -0.89
CA ILE A 80 -3.56 15.13 -0.47
C ILE A 80 -3.57 14.00 0.55
N LEU A 81 -2.81 12.92 0.29
CA LEU A 81 -2.73 11.75 1.17
C LEU A 81 -2.00 12.03 2.50
N GLY A 82 -1.10 13.02 2.52
CA GLY A 82 -0.26 13.34 3.68
C GLY A 82 0.70 12.21 4.04
N ASN A 83 1.06 11.36 3.07
CA ASN A 83 2.05 10.29 3.27
C ASN A 83 2.87 10.03 2.00
N ILE A 84 4.15 9.80 2.20
CA ILE A 84 5.16 9.59 1.16
C ILE A 84 5.69 8.16 1.28
N ASN A 85 5.67 7.39 0.19
CA ASN A 85 6.30 6.08 0.15
C ASN A 85 7.43 5.96 -0.89
N CYS A 86 7.64 7.03 -1.67
CA CYS A 86 8.72 7.10 -2.65
C CYS A 86 9.34 8.50 -2.65
N ILE A 87 10.65 8.57 -2.55
CA ILE A 87 11.44 9.80 -2.63
C ILE A 87 12.43 9.66 -3.79
N SER A 88 12.51 10.68 -4.63
CA SER A 88 13.48 10.79 -5.72
C SER A 88 14.35 12.01 -5.50
N LYS A 89 15.63 11.91 -5.85
CA LYS A 89 16.56 13.04 -5.92
C LYS A 89 16.74 13.41 -7.38
N SER A 90 16.35 14.63 -7.77
CA SER A 90 16.48 15.17 -9.12
C SER A 90 16.94 16.63 -9.06
N ASP A 91 17.97 16.97 -9.81
CA ASP A 91 18.50 18.34 -9.93
C ASP A 91 18.69 19.07 -8.58
N ASP A 92 19.29 18.40 -7.61
CA ASP A 92 19.50 18.87 -6.23
C ASP A 92 18.21 19.08 -5.41
N MET A 93 17.04 18.70 -5.93
CA MET A 93 15.77 18.73 -5.20
C MET A 93 15.38 17.33 -4.70
N ILE A 94 14.82 17.30 -3.51
CA ILE A 94 14.26 16.08 -2.91
C ILE A 94 12.74 16.06 -3.13
N CYS A 95 12.28 15.15 -4.02
CA CYS A 95 10.89 15.07 -4.44
C CYS A 95 10.18 13.88 -3.81
N GLY A 96 9.00 14.09 -3.22
CA GLY A 96 8.20 13.06 -2.57
C GLY A 96 6.95 12.67 -3.34
N PHE A 97 6.67 11.36 -3.40
CA PHE A 97 5.55 10.77 -4.14
C PHE A 97 4.83 9.71 -3.31
N ASN A 98 3.61 9.35 -3.75
CA ASN A 98 2.89 8.19 -3.25
C ASN A 98 2.60 7.21 -4.38
N THR A 99 3.38 6.13 -4.46
CA THR A 99 3.20 5.08 -5.46
C THR A 99 2.23 3.98 -5.02
N ASP A 100 1.85 3.95 -3.73
CA ASP A 100 0.89 2.95 -3.21
C ASP A 100 -0.48 3.10 -3.88
N LYS A 101 -0.91 4.35 -4.17
CA LYS A 101 -2.17 4.60 -4.87
C LYS A 101 -2.17 3.96 -6.26
N TYR A 102 -1.12 4.19 -7.03
CA TYR A 102 -0.98 3.54 -8.34
C TYR A 102 -0.97 2.02 -8.22
N GLY A 103 -0.24 1.48 -7.24
CA GLY A 103 -0.21 0.05 -6.97
C GLY A 103 -1.59 -0.52 -6.67
N PHE A 104 -2.40 0.16 -5.85
CA PHE A 104 -3.75 -0.27 -5.51
C PHE A 104 -4.73 -0.13 -6.69
N ASP A 105 -4.66 0.95 -7.46
CA ASP A 105 -5.44 1.12 -8.71
C ASP A 105 -5.17 -0.05 -9.68
N MET A 106 -3.91 -0.44 -9.83
CA MET A 106 -3.53 -1.57 -10.68
C MET A 106 -4.00 -2.91 -10.11
N LEU A 107 -3.98 -3.12 -8.78
CA LEU A 107 -4.54 -4.31 -8.15
C LEU A 107 -6.03 -4.45 -8.49
N LEU A 108 -6.81 -3.39 -8.34
CA LEU A 108 -8.24 -3.39 -8.67
C LEU A 108 -8.47 -3.71 -10.15
N LYS A 109 -7.76 -3.04 -11.04
CA LYS A 109 -7.86 -3.21 -12.48
C LYS A 109 -7.50 -4.62 -12.93
N LYS A 110 -6.39 -5.18 -12.46
CA LYS A 110 -5.91 -6.51 -12.86
C LYS A 110 -6.79 -7.65 -12.36
N ASN A 111 -7.53 -7.42 -11.27
CA ASN A 111 -8.47 -8.38 -10.71
C ASN A 111 -9.93 -8.10 -11.08
N ASN A 112 -10.20 -7.14 -11.99
CA ASN A 112 -11.54 -6.76 -12.45
C ASN A 112 -12.50 -6.44 -11.31
N VAL A 113 -12.05 -5.75 -10.25
CA VAL A 113 -12.89 -5.32 -9.14
C VAL A 113 -13.68 -4.09 -9.57
N ILE A 114 -15.02 -4.16 -9.47
CA ILE A 114 -15.92 -3.07 -9.83
C ILE A 114 -16.11 -2.18 -8.59
N ILE A 115 -15.71 -0.92 -8.69
CA ILE A 115 -15.80 0.07 -7.59
C ILE A 115 -16.99 0.99 -7.77
N GLU A 116 -17.26 1.43 -9.01
CA GLU A 116 -18.33 2.38 -9.29
C GLU A 116 -19.69 1.87 -8.76
N GLY A 117 -20.33 2.65 -7.92
CA GLY A 117 -21.61 2.33 -7.31
C GLY A 117 -21.58 1.29 -6.18
N SER A 118 -20.43 0.67 -5.90
CA SER A 118 -20.27 -0.36 -4.86
C SER A 118 -20.18 0.22 -3.45
N SER A 119 -20.40 -0.62 -2.45
CA SER A 119 -20.19 -0.34 -1.03
C SER A 119 -18.96 -1.10 -0.51
N CYS A 120 -18.22 -0.48 0.44
CA CYS A 120 -17.00 -1.09 0.97
C CYS A 120 -16.90 -0.99 2.49
N ILE A 121 -16.42 -2.07 3.14
CA ILE A 121 -15.92 -2.04 4.52
C ILE A 121 -14.39 -1.94 4.49
N ILE A 122 -13.85 -0.89 5.10
CA ILE A 122 -12.40 -0.69 5.30
C ILE A 122 -12.03 -1.14 6.70
N LEU A 123 -11.13 -2.12 6.80
CA LEU A 123 -10.57 -2.60 8.05
C LEU A 123 -9.23 -1.90 8.28
N GLY A 124 -9.18 -1.03 9.31
CA GLY A 124 -8.02 -0.19 9.60
C GLY A 124 -8.23 1.28 9.25
N ALA A 125 -7.40 2.15 9.84
CA ALA A 125 -7.46 3.60 9.66
C ALA A 125 -6.06 4.24 9.63
N GLY A 126 -5.07 3.51 9.12
CA GLY A 126 -3.69 3.98 8.94
C GLY A 126 -3.46 4.69 7.61
N SER A 127 -2.18 4.93 7.27
CA SER A 127 -1.78 5.56 6.00
C SER A 127 -2.24 4.78 4.77
N SER A 128 -2.19 3.44 4.82
CA SER A 128 -2.68 2.61 3.71
C SER A 128 -4.19 2.74 3.54
N ALA A 129 -4.96 2.88 4.63
CA ALA A 129 -6.40 3.13 4.55
C ALA A 129 -6.71 4.45 3.84
N LYS A 130 -5.95 5.52 4.11
CA LYS A 130 -6.11 6.81 3.41
C LYS A 130 -5.87 6.66 1.91
N THR A 131 -4.83 5.94 1.51
CA THR A 131 -4.54 5.66 0.10
C THR A 131 -5.68 4.88 -0.56
N VAL A 132 -6.15 3.81 0.09
CA VAL A 132 -7.25 2.98 -0.41
C VAL A 132 -8.53 3.79 -0.57
N VAL A 133 -8.97 4.52 0.45
CA VAL A 133 -10.22 5.30 0.36
C VAL A 133 -10.15 6.38 -0.71
N LYS A 134 -8.98 7.01 -0.93
CA LYS A 134 -8.80 7.98 -2.03
C LYS A 134 -8.98 7.30 -3.38
N CYS A 135 -8.37 6.12 -3.61
CA CYS A 135 -8.60 5.34 -4.83
C CYS A 135 -10.07 4.99 -5.05
N LEU A 136 -10.76 4.52 -4.01
CA LEU A 136 -12.16 4.14 -4.09
C LEU A 136 -13.06 5.34 -4.43
N ILE A 137 -12.81 6.50 -3.81
CA ILE A 137 -13.55 7.74 -4.08
C ILE A 137 -13.34 8.19 -5.53
N ASP A 138 -12.10 8.15 -6.02
CA ASP A 138 -11.76 8.52 -7.40
C ASP A 138 -12.45 7.62 -8.44
N GLN A 139 -12.71 6.35 -8.08
CA GLN A 139 -13.37 5.35 -8.92
C GLN A 139 -14.90 5.28 -8.71
N GLY A 140 -15.50 6.20 -7.96
CA GLY A 140 -16.96 6.32 -7.84
C GLY A 140 -17.60 5.35 -6.85
N ILE A 141 -16.91 4.98 -5.76
CA ILE A 141 -17.50 4.21 -4.67
C ILE A 141 -18.79 4.90 -4.15
N HIS A 142 -19.83 4.11 -3.85
CA HIS A 142 -21.09 4.67 -3.33
C HIS A 142 -21.07 4.87 -1.81
N LYS A 143 -20.53 3.89 -1.05
CA LYS A 143 -20.54 3.92 0.43
C LYS A 143 -19.26 3.36 1.00
N ILE A 144 -18.75 3.99 2.08
CA ILE A 144 -17.59 3.50 2.85
C ILE A 144 -17.98 3.31 4.31
N VAL A 145 -17.72 2.12 4.85
CA VAL A 145 -17.86 1.80 6.28
C VAL A 145 -16.47 1.55 6.87
N ILE A 146 -16.16 2.22 7.98
CA ILE A 146 -14.83 2.14 8.61
C ILE A 146 -14.90 1.28 9.86
N LYS A 147 -14.12 0.20 9.91
CA LYS A 147 -13.91 -0.61 11.12
C LYS A 147 -12.46 -0.49 11.58
N ASN A 148 -12.26 0.09 12.77
CA ASN A 148 -10.93 0.22 13.37
C ASN A 148 -10.99 -0.01 14.87
N ARG A 149 -9.89 -0.52 15.44
CA ARG A 149 -9.80 -0.79 16.88
C ARG A 149 -9.89 0.50 17.71
N SER A 150 -9.21 1.57 17.28
CA SER A 150 -9.25 2.89 17.90
C SER A 150 -10.34 3.74 17.26
N LEU A 151 -11.29 4.24 18.05
CA LEU A 151 -12.33 5.14 17.59
C LEU A 151 -11.75 6.46 17.05
N ASP A 152 -10.74 7.02 17.74
CA ASP A 152 -10.12 8.28 17.33
C ASP A 152 -9.48 8.17 15.94
N ASN A 153 -8.81 7.06 15.64
CA ASN A 153 -8.24 6.83 14.31
C ASN A 153 -9.34 6.63 13.27
N ALA A 154 -10.44 5.94 13.61
CA ALA A 154 -11.58 5.79 12.69
C ALA A 154 -12.22 7.15 12.37
N LEU A 155 -12.43 8.00 13.37
CA LEU A 155 -12.93 9.37 13.20
C LEU A 155 -11.96 10.23 12.39
N SER A 156 -10.64 10.09 12.61
CA SER A 156 -9.62 10.78 11.81
C SER A 156 -9.70 10.39 10.34
N LEU A 157 -9.86 9.10 10.02
CA LEU A 157 -10.05 8.63 8.65
C LEU A 157 -11.37 9.13 8.06
N GLN A 158 -12.46 9.15 8.83
CA GLN A 158 -13.75 9.68 8.40
C GLN A 158 -13.65 11.18 8.07
N ASN A 159 -12.98 11.97 8.91
CA ASN A 159 -12.73 13.39 8.66
C ASN A 159 -11.89 13.60 7.39
N PHE A 160 -10.88 12.77 7.15
CA PHE A 160 -10.11 12.79 5.91
C PHE A 160 -11.03 12.51 4.70
N ILE A 161 -11.87 11.48 4.75
CA ILE A 161 -12.86 11.18 3.69
C ILE A 161 -13.78 12.38 3.44
N HIS A 162 -14.28 13.02 4.49
CA HIS A 162 -15.12 14.22 4.38
C HIS A 162 -14.39 15.39 3.74
N SER A 163 -13.10 15.57 4.02
CA SER A 163 -12.28 16.61 3.41
C SER A 163 -12.08 16.42 1.89
N LEU A 164 -12.18 15.17 1.40
CA LEU A 164 -12.22 14.85 -0.03
C LEU A 164 -13.58 15.12 -0.70
N GLY A 165 -14.57 15.63 0.04
CA GLY A 165 -15.92 15.91 -0.46
C GLY A 165 -16.87 14.71 -0.39
N PHE A 166 -16.42 13.53 0.01
CA PHE A 166 -17.26 12.34 0.10
C PHE A 166 -17.98 12.27 1.45
N LYS A 167 -19.32 12.11 1.44
CA LYS A 167 -20.18 12.20 2.64
C LYS A 167 -20.79 10.87 3.07
N ASN A 168 -20.94 9.90 2.14
CA ASN A 168 -21.60 8.62 2.44
C ASN A 168 -20.64 7.65 3.13
N THR A 169 -20.25 7.99 4.36
CA THR A 169 -19.33 7.20 5.19
C THR A 169 -19.89 7.02 6.60
N GLU A 170 -19.72 5.82 7.14
CA GLU A 170 -20.21 5.41 8.46
C GLU A 170 -19.10 4.69 9.24
N LEU A 171 -19.20 4.71 10.56
CA LEU A 171 -18.43 3.83 11.43
C LEU A 171 -19.14 2.48 11.56
N TYR A 172 -18.35 1.41 11.55
CA TYR A 172 -18.86 0.06 11.73
C TYR A 172 -19.54 -0.12 13.11
N ASN A 173 -20.70 -0.77 13.12
CA ASN A 173 -21.44 -1.15 14.30
C ASN A 173 -22.16 -2.50 14.09
N ASP A 174 -22.85 -3.01 15.13
CA ASP A 174 -23.50 -4.33 15.08
C ASP A 174 -24.66 -4.43 14.08
N ASN A 175 -25.19 -3.29 13.60
CA ASN A 175 -26.22 -3.23 12.57
C ASN A 175 -25.64 -3.09 11.16
N THR A 176 -24.31 -3.08 11.01
CA THR A 176 -23.67 -2.99 9.70
C THR A 176 -24.02 -4.23 8.87
N VAL A 177 -24.59 -4.00 7.69
CA VAL A 177 -24.91 -5.05 6.71
C VAL A 177 -23.67 -5.38 5.85
N SER A 178 -23.74 -6.50 5.13
CA SER A 178 -22.69 -6.86 4.15
C SER A 178 -22.53 -5.78 3.09
N CYS A 179 -21.28 -5.57 2.68
CA CYS A 179 -20.89 -4.70 1.58
C CYS A 179 -20.39 -5.53 0.39
N ASP A 180 -20.31 -4.89 -0.77
CA ASP A 180 -19.82 -5.52 -2.00
C ASP A 180 -18.33 -5.85 -1.90
N ILE A 181 -17.58 -5.02 -1.15
CA ILE A 181 -16.12 -5.14 -1.01
C ILE A 181 -15.73 -5.04 0.44
N VAL A 182 -14.75 -5.84 0.87
CA VAL A 182 -14.09 -5.70 2.17
C VAL A 182 -12.59 -5.64 1.96
N ILE A 183 -11.93 -4.62 2.52
CA ILE A 183 -10.49 -4.40 2.35
C ILE A 183 -9.79 -4.37 3.70
N ASN A 184 -8.87 -5.32 3.92
CA ASN A 184 -7.98 -5.29 5.07
C ASN A 184 -6.77 -4.40 4.76
N THR A 185 -6.67 -3.28 5.46
CA THR A 185 -5.54 -2.35 5.40
C THR A 185 -4.68 -2.40 6.68
N THR A 186 -4.95 -3.37 7.58
CA THR A 186 -4.21 -3.56 8.82
C THR A 186 -3.06 -4.54 8.64
N PRO A 187 -2.04 -4.52 9.51
CA PRO A 187 -1.02 -5.56 9.56
C PRO A 187 -1.49 -6.86 10.25
N ILE A 188 -2.73 -6.93 10.72
CA ILE A 188 -3.29 -8.10 11.43
C ILE A 188 -3.28 -9.31 10.47
N GLY A 189 -2.65 -10.38 10.90
CA GLY A 189 -2.44 -11.59 10.09
C GLY A 189 -1.06 -11.66 9.42
N MET A 190 -0.25 -10.61 9.51
CA MET A 190 1.12 -10.59 9.01
C MET A 190 2.10 -11.34 9.95
N TYR A 191 1.82 -11.31 11.27
CA TYR A 191 2.72 -11.82 12.33
C TYR A 191 2.10 -12.92 13.21
N ASN A 192 1.14 -13.71 12.70
CA ASN A 192 0.44 -14.76 13.45
C ASN A 192 -0.37 -14.25 14.66
N GLU A 193 -0.99 -13.11 14.54
CA GLU A 193 -1.88 -12.56 15.55
C GLU A 193 -3.22 -13.30 15.58
N ASP A 194 -3.86 -13.35 16.76
CA ASP A 194 -5.21 -13.91 16.91
C ASP A 194 -6.25 -13.00 16.23
N LEU A 195 -6.95 -13.56 15.24
CA LEU A 195 -7.83 -12.81 14.34
C LEU A 195 -9.28 -12.73 14.80
N ASP A 196 -9.66 -13.43 15.88
CA ASP A 196 -11.04 -13.90 16.04
C ASP A 196 -12.12 -12.82 16.15
N ASN A 197 -11.84 -11.67 16.71
CA ASN A 197 -12.88 -10.65 16.92
C ASN A 197 -12.83 -9.48 15.92
N PHE A 198 -11.68 -9.10 15.43
CA PHE A 198 -11.57 -7.94 14.55
C PHE A 198 -12.18 -8.19 13.16
N PHE A 199 -12.01 -9.40 12.64
CA PHE A 199 -12.57 -9.82 11.35
C PHE A 199 -13.97 -10.43 11.45
N ASN A 200 -14.69 -10.21 12.55
CA ASN A 200 -16.10 -10.56 12.60
C ASN A 200 -16.90 -9.47 11.87
N ILE A 201 -17.16 -9.70 10.59
CA ILE A 201 -17.83 -8.79 9.66
C ILE A 201 -18.85 -9.56 8.81
N PRO A 202 -19.96 -8.95 8.42
CA PRO A 202 -20.92 -9.57 7.53
C PRO A 202 -20.37 -9.63 6.09
N VAL A 203 -20.36 -10.82 5.50
CA VAL A 203 -19.98 -11.06 4.10
C VAL A 203 -20.99 -11.97 3.44
N THR A 204 -21.10 -11.89 2.13
CA THR A 204 -21.88 -12.81 1.28
C THR A 204 -20.95 -13.53 0.30
N GLU A 205 -21.45 -14.49 -0.45
CA GLU A 205 -20.70 -15.16 -1.51
C GLU A 205 -20.24 -14.19 -2.62
N ASN A 206 -20.97 -13.08 -2.82
CA ASN A 206 -20.67 -12.05 -3.81
C ASN A 206 -19.72 -10.97 -3.30
N THR A 207 -19.34 -10.99 -2.02
CA THR A 207 -18.40 -10.03 -1.46
C THR A 207 -16.99 -10.27 -1.98
N SER A 208 -16.37 -9.24 -2.57
CA SER A 208 -14.94 -9.26 -2.93
C SER A 208 -14.08 -8.95 -1.71
N LEU A 209 -13.13 -9.82 -1.40
CA LEU A 209 -12.20 -9.67 -0.29
C LEU A 209 -10.83 -9.25 -0.81
N ILE A 210 -10.30 -8.16 -0.26
CA ILE A 210 -8.95 -7.67 -0.59
C ILE A 210 -8.14 -7.56 0.70
N ASP A 211 -6.98 -8.19 0.72
CA ASP A 211 -6.02 -8.08 1.82
C ASP A 211 -4.74 -7.41 1.30
N LEU A 212 -4.35 -6.26 1.85
CA LEU A 212 -3.12 -5.57 1.44
C LEU A 212 -1.85 -6.33 1.84
N ILE A 213 -1.95 -7.37 2.66
CA ILE A 213 -0.83 -8.26 2.97
C ILE A 213 -0.48 -9.06 1.71
N TYR A 214 0.80 -9.02 1.32
CA TYR A 214 1.33 -9.67 0.11
C TYR A 214 2.10 -10.97 0.43
N SER A 215 1.52 -11.85 1.25
CA SER A 215 2.14 -13.14 1.50
C SER A 215 2.03 -14.07 0.27
N SER A 216 3.00 -14.97 0.11
CA SER A 216 3.01 -16.02 -0.94
C SER A 216 1.86 -17.02 -0.83
N LYS A 217 1.15 -17.03 0.30
CA LYS A 217 0.03 -17.92 0.57
C LYS A 217 -1.23 -17.10 0.77
N GLU A 218 -2.39 -17.74 0.63
CA GLU A 218 -3.65 -17.15 1.04
C GLU A 218 -3.56 -16.69 2.49
N THR A 219 -3.81 -15.39 2.73
CA THR A 219 -3.66 -14.77 4.05
C THR A 219 -4.68 -15.30 5.05
N LEU A 220 -4.43 -15.16 6.35
CA LEU A 220 -5.35 -15.60 7.38
C LEU A 220 -6.72 -14.91 7.25
N PHE A 221 -6.75 -13.62 6.87
CA PHE A 221 -7.98 -12.91 6.59
C PHE A 221 -8.77 -13.56 5.44
N LEU A 222 -8.13 -13.83 4.31
CA LEU A 222 -8.79 -14.43 3.15
C LEU A 222 -9.27 -15.86 3.43
N LYS A 223 -8.55 -16.65 4.22
CA LYS A 223 -8.94 -17.99 4.64
C LYS A 223 -10.18 -18.03 5.53
N LYS A 224 -10.39 -16.97 6.34
CA LYS A 224 -11.54 -16.92 7.26
C LYS A 224 -12.88 -16.94 6.52
N PHE A 225 -12.94 -16.54 5.25
CA PHE A 225 -14.16 -16.35 4.49
C PHE A 225 -14.20 -17.28 3.25
N ASP A 226 -14.34 -18.59 3.48
CA ASP A 226 -14.30 -19.60 2.40
C ASP A 226 -15.42 -19.45 1.36
N LYS A 227 -16.54 -18.82 1.72
CA LYS A 227 -17.71 -18.68 0.84
C LYS A 227 -17.59 -17.54 -0.17
N CYS A 228 -16.65 -16.59 0.01
CA CYS A 228 -16.51 -15.48 -0.91
C CYS A 228 -15.85 -15.91 -2.22
N SER A 229 -16.45 -15.49 -3.33
CA SER A 229 -16.04 -15.93 -4.67
C SER A 229 -14.77 -15.25 -5.15
N GLN A 230 -14.47 -14.02 -4.68
CA GLN A 230 -13.29 -13.28 -5.07
C GLN A 230 -12.41 -12.94 -3.85
N LYS A 231 -11.19 -13.44 -3.87
CA LYS A 231 -10.19 -13.24 -2.82
C LYS A 231 -8.90 -12.76 -3.44
N ILE A 232 -8.44 -11.58 -3.05
CA ILE A 232 -7.29 -10.89 -3.64
C ILE A 232 -6.32 -10.52 -2.54
N ASN A 233 -5.06 -10.92 -2.67
CA ASN A 233 -3.98 -10.48 -1.78
C ASN A 233 -3.26 -9.23 -2.32
N GLY A 234 -2.39 -8.63 -1.52
CA GLY A 234 -1.69 -7.39 -1.86
C GLY A 234 -0.55 -7.50 -2.87
N LEU A 235 -0.32 -8.68 -3.48
CA LEU A 235 0.87 -8.92 -4.30
C LEU A 235 0.94 -7.98 -5.52
N ASP A 236 -0.18 -7.77 -6.21
CA ASP A 236 -0.21 -6.85 -7.35
C ASP A 236 0.07 -5.41 -6.92
N MET A 237 -0.54 -4.96 -5.83
CA MET A 237 -0.24 -3.62 -5.28
C MET A 237 1.26 -3.49 -4.97
N PHE A 238 1.87 -4.52 -4.38
CA PHE A 238 3.29 -4.54 -4.04
C PHE A 238 4.17 -4.46 -5.28
N ILE A 239 3.86 -5.18 -6.37
CA ILE A 239 4.60 -5.15 -7.63
C ILE A 239 4.47 -3.78 -8.31
N TYR A 240 3.24 -3.30 -8.48
CA TYR A 240 3.00 -2.08 -9.27
C TYR A 240 3.46 -0.79 -8.55
N GLN A 241 3.41 -0.72 -7.19
CA GLN A 241 3.99 0.42 -6.48
C GLN A 241 5.52 0.47 -6.63
N ALA A 242 6.20 -0.69 -6.67
CA ALA A 242 7.64 -0.76 -6.89
C ALA A 242 7.99 -0.38 -8.34
N LEU A 243 7.23 -0.88 -9.33
CA LEU A 243 7.37 -0.45 -10.72
C LEU A 243 7.26 1.07 -10.85
N LYS A 244 6.23 1.67 -10.22
CA LYS A 244 6.03 3.12 -10.26
C LYS A 244 7.17 3.89 -9.61
N SER A 245 7.76 3.37 -8.54
CA SER A 245 8.96 3.96 -7.94
C SER A 245 10.15 3.92 -8.92
N ILE A 246 10.36 2.80 -9.62
CA ILE A 246 11.41 2.67 -10.66
C ILE A 246 11.17 3.67 -11.79
N GLU A 247 9.93 3.83 -12.26
CA GLU A 247 9.57 4.78 -13.31
C GLU A 247 9.90 6.23 -12.91
N ILE A 248 9.59 6.60 -11.67
CA ILE A 248 9.91 7.93 -11.11
C ILE A 248 11.43 8.15 -11.07
N TRP A 249 12.18 7.20 -10.50
CA TRP A 249 13.64 7.33 -10.34
C TRP A 249 14.39 7.32 -11.66
N ARG A 250 13.82 6.75 -12.71
CA ARG A 250 14.46 6.62 -14.02
C ARG A 250 13.84 7.51 -15.09
N GLU A 251 12.80 8.26 -14.75
CA GLU A 251 12.06 9.12 -15.68
C GLU A 251 11.62 8.37 -16.96
N THR A 252 11.24 7.11 -16.79
CA THR A 252 10.95 6.19 -17.91
C THR A 252 9.76 5.31 -17.57
N ASN A 253 8.79 5.20 -18.47
CA ASN A 253 7.66 4.29 -18.30
C ASN A 253 8.01 2.87 -18.73
N TYR A 254 7.52 1.89 -18.00
CA TYR A 254 7.71 0.47 -18.25
C TYR A 254 6.37 -0.27 -18.35
N ASN A 255 6.34 -1.35 -19.16
CA ASN A 255 5.19 -2.24 -19.26
C ASN A 255 5.56 -3.64 -18.76
N LEU A 256 4.81 -4.14 -17.77
CA LEU A 256 4.97 -5.47 -17.20
C LEU A 256 3.91 -6.48 -17.66
N ASP A 257 2.97 -6.12 -18.53
CA ASP A 257 1.80 -6.97 -18.85
C ASP A 257 2.18 -8.38 -19.29
N SER A 258 3.24 -8.54 -20.08
CA SER A 258 3.71 -9.85 -20.51
C SER A 258 4.52 -10.63 -19.48
N GLN A 259 4.95 -9.99 -18.38
CA GLN A 259 5.88 -10.56 -17.41
C GLN A 259 5.27 -10.73 -16.01
N ILE A 260 4.11 -10.11 -15.76
CA ILE A 260 3.50 -10.04 -14.43
C ILE A 260 3.30 -11.42 -13.78
N GLU A 261 2.84 -12.40 -14.54
CA GLU A 261 2.65 -13.78 -14.04
C GLU A 261 3.97 -14.45 -13.64
N THR A 262 5.04 -14.18 -14.37
CA THR A 262 6.36 -14.69 -14.04
C THR A 262 6.90 -14.05 -12.77
N ILE A 263 6.71 -12.74 -12.62
CA ILE A 263 7.11 -11.98 -11.42
C ILE A 263 6.34 -12.48 -10.19
N ARG A 264 5.02 -12.66 -10.30
CA ARG A 264 4.19 -13.24 -9.22
C ARG A 264 4.74 -14.59 -8.76
N LYS A 265 4.97 -15.53 -9.69
CA LYS A 265 5.51 -16.87 -9.38
C LYS A 265 6.88 -16.82 -8.73
N GLN A 266 7.77 -15.91 -9.18
CA GLN A 266 9.09 -15.76 -8.57
C GLN A 266 8.97 -15.27 -7.12
N LEU A 267 8.11 -14.27 -6.85
CA LEU A 267 7.88 -13.77 -5.49
C LEU A 267 7.23 -14.80 -4.56
N GLU A 268 6.25 -15.57 -5.07
CA GLU A 268 5.60 -16.65 -4.31
C GLU A 268 6.57 -17.76 -3.89
N ASN A 269 7.64 -17.98 -4.64
CA ASN A 269 8.66 -18.96 -4.32
C ASN A 269 9.70 -18.45 -3.30
N ILE A 270 9.72 -17.15 -2.99
CA ILE A 270 10.58 -16.59 -1.96
C ILE A 270 9.96 -16.94 -0.60
N LYS A 271 10.66 -17.79 0.18
CA LYS A 271 10.22 -18.10 1.55
C LYS A 271 10.41 -16.85 2.43
N CYS A 272 9.31 -16.36 2.97
CA CYS A 272 9.30 -15.34 4.03
C CYS A 272 9.79 -15.91 5.36
#